data_fa13c66901521831e52130e0b97b1e70
#
_entry.id   fa13c66901521831e52130e0b97b1e70
#
_cell.length_a   1.000
_cell.length_b   1.000
_cell.length_c   1.000
_cell.angle_alpha   90.00
_cell.angle_beta   90.00
_cell.angle_gamma   90.00
#
_symmetry.space_group_name_H-M   'P 1'
#
loop_
_entity.id
_entity.type
_entity.pdbx_description
1 polymer ?
#
loop_
_entity_poly.entity_id
_entity_poly.type
_entity_poly.pdbx_seq_one_letter_code
_entity_poly.pdbx_strand_id
1 'polypeptide(L)'
;ETMKNKFRQLAPPIITRPATLGHQFPENIFNAMVAPVTPFGIRGIIWYQGERNSKNVPQALDYQNQLETLVNFYRKAWHQNSNGNMPKDFPVQITQLPSWHAPQSAPSEGIESPWVVNRESMRLATKDLPNTHMAVSIDTGDAIALHPKNKKPIGIRHAIIALKNTYGKCSVGEGPRYIAHKIEKGEILIEFDSIGSGLQPARLEPLSGFAIAGSDRQWHWAEAKITGNTVIVSSAD
;
A
#
# COMPACT_ATOMS: atom_id res chain seq x y z
N GLU A 1 23.73 -24.47 31.89
CA GLU A 1 23.36 -24.67 30.48
C GLU A 1 21.94 -24.16 30.27
N THR A 2 21.80 -23.01 29.59
CA THR A 2 20.50 -22.38 29.40
C THR A 2 19.62 -23.19 28.46
N MET A 3 18.29 -23.15 28.66
CA MET A 3 17.31 -23.82 27.80
C MET A 3 17.56 -23.60 26.29
N LYS A 4 18.09 -22.42 25.89
CA LYS A 4 18.51 -22.13 24.51
C LYS A 4 19.55 -23.10 23.95
N ASN A 5 20.47 -23.60 24.75
CA ASN A 5 21.48 -24.55 24.28
C ASN A 5 20.93 -25.96 24.14
N LYS A 6 19.96 -26.36 24.99
CA LYS A 6 19.24 -27.64 24.85
C LYS A 6 18.41 -27.71 23.56
N PHE A 7 17.74 -26.62 23.20
CA PHE A 7 16.98 -26.56 21.94
C PHE A 7 17.88 -26.58 20.68
N ARG A 8 19.10 -26.01 20.74
CA ARG A 8 20.06 -26.11 19.64
C ARG A 8 20.60 -27.54 19.42
N GLN A 9 20.71 -28.34 20.48
CA GLN A 9 21.15 -29.74 20.37
C GLN A 9 20.06 -30.68 19.84
N LEU A 10 18.80 -30.29 19.93
CA LEU A 10 17.64 -31.05 19.45
C LEU A 10 17.16 -30.59 18.06
N ALA A 11 17.72 -29.51 17.51
CA ALA A 11 17.37 -29.07 16.17
C ALA A 11 17.86 -30.11 15.15
N PRO A 12 17.02 -30.63 14.28
CA PRO A 12 17.47 -31.51 13.22
C PRO A 12 18.53 -30.78 12.37
N PRO A 13 19.49 -31.53 11.81
CA PRO A 13 20.53 -30.94 10.98
C PRO A 13 19.84 -30.08 9.89
N ILE A 14 20.37 -28.87 9.68
CA ILE A 14 19.89 -28.00 8.59
C ILE A 14 20.21 -28.75 7.30
N ILE A 15 19.17 -29.38 6.74
CA ILE A 15 19.27 -29.96 5.40
C ILE A 15 19.40 -28.77 4.45
N THR A 16 20.59 -28.53 3.93
CA THR A 16 20.83 -27.55 2.88
C THR A 16 20.07 -28.00 1.63
N ARG A 17 18.88 -27.44 1.44
CA ARG A 17 18.12 -27.67 0.22
C ARG A 17 18.83 -26.97 -0.94
N PRO A 18 18.90 -27.58 -2.13
CA PRO A 18 19.33 -26.89 -3.33
C PRO A 18 18.60 -25.57 -3.45
N ALA A 19 19.26 -24.51 -3.91
CA ALA A 19 18.65 -23.18 -4.08
C ALA A 19 17.37 -23.24 -4.92
N THR A 20 17.29 -24.15 -5.89
CA THR A 20 16.14 -24.45 -6.73
C THR A 20 14.91 -24.96 -5.98
N LEU A 21 15.06 -25.48 -4.78
CA LEU A 21 13.95 -25.94 -3.91
C LEU A 21 13.57 -24.92 -2.85
N GLY A 22 14.23 -23.76 -2.81
CA GLY A 22 13.93 -22.68 -1.88
C GLY A 22 12.67 -21.88 -2.29
N HIS A 23 11.99 -21.31 -1.31
CA HIS A 23 10.85 -20.43 -1.55
C HIS A 23 11.20 -19.17 -2.33
N GLN A 24 12.46 -18.79 -2.40
CA GLN A 24 12.96 -17.63 -3.17
C GLN A 24 13.28 -17.97 -4.64
N PHE A 25 13.23 -19.24 -5.01
CA PHE A 25 13.38 -19.62 -6.41
C PHE A 25 12.09 -19.25 -7.17
N PRO A 26 12.21 -18.66 -8.35
CA PRO A 26 11.05 -18.28 -9.16
C PRO A 26 10.04 -19.43 -9.31
N GLU A 27 8.76 -19.10 -9.29
CA GLU A 27 7.63 -20.01 -9.46
C GLU A 27 7.32 -20.97 -8.29
N ASN A 28 8.28 -21.27 -7.41
CA ASN A 28 8.06 -22.29 -6.35
C ASN A 28 6.88 -21.94 -5.43
N ILE A 29 6.75 -20.69 -5.00
CA ILE A 29 5.61 -20.28 -4.16
C ILE A 29 4.31 -20.38 -4.94
N PHE A 30 4.30 -19.92 -6.19
CA PHE A 30 3.12 -20.01 -7.04
C PHE A 30 2.69 -21.47 -7.22
N ASN A 31 3.61 -22.34 -7.67
CA ASN A 31 3.32 -23.74 -7.97
C ASN A 31 2.86 -24.53 -6.75
N ALA A 32 3.47 -24.27 -5.58
CA ALA A 32 3.17 -25.02 -4.37
C ALA A 32 1.94 -24.52 -3.59
N MET A 33 1.67 -23.21 -3.63
CA MET A 33 0.69 -22.59 -2.73
C MET A 33 -0.46 -21.87 -3.44
N VAL A 34 -0.23 -21.36 -4.65
CA VAL A 34 -1.24 -20.60 -5.38
C VAL A 34 -1.93 -21.45 -6.44
N ALA A 35 -1.16 -22.12 -7.29
CA ALA A 35 -1.70 -22.94 -8.37
C ALA A 35 -2.75 -23.96 -7.90
N PRO A 36 -2.57 -24.70 -6.76
CA PRO A 36 -3.56 -25.65 -6.29
C PRO A 36 -4.90 -25.04 -5.90
N VAL A 37 -4.96 -23.75 -5.57
CA VAL A 37 -6.20 -23.07 -5.15
C VAL A 37 -6.87 -22.28 -6.28
N THR A 38 -6.21 -22.11 -7.43
CA THR A 38 -6.78 -21.36 -8.57
C THR A 38 -8.05 -21.97 -9.18
N PRO A 39 -8.37 -23.29 -9.06
CA PRO A 39 -9.66 -23.83 -9.50
C PRO A 39 -10.85 -23.42 -8.62
N PHE A 40 -10.59 -22.99 -7.36
CA PHE A 40 -11.67 -22.62 -6.43
C PHE A 40 -12.22 -21.22 -6.73
N GLY A 41 -13.55 -21.07 -6.62
CA GLY A 41 -14.20 -19.77 -6.73
C GLY A 41 -13.84 -18.86 -5.55
N ILE A 42 -13.40 -17.64 -5.86
CA ILE A 42 -13.08 -16.59 -4.89
C ILE A 42 -13.86 -15.32 -5.21
N ARG A 43 -14.01 -14.42 -4.24
CA ARG A 43 -14.63 -13.10 -4.46
C ARG A 43 -13.62 -12.01 -4.71
N GLY A 44 -12.35 -12.26 -4.49
CA GLY A 44 -11.27 -11.31 -4.68
C GLY A 44 -10.00 -11.73 -3.96
N ILE A 45 -8.95 -10.95 -4.11
CA ILE A 45 -7.65 -11.14 -3.46
C ILE A 45 -7.33 -9.89 -2.64
N ILE A 46 -6.77 -10.07 -1.45
CA ILE A 46 -6.12 -9.02 -0.67
C ILE A 46 -4.61 -9.28 -0.73
N TRP A 47 -3.87 -8.33 -1.29
CA TRP A 47 -2.42 -8.38 -1.40
C TRP A 47 -1.76 -7.46 -0.39
N TYR A 48 -0.96 -8.01 0.51
CA TYR A 48 -0.23 -7.26 1.52
C TYR A 48 1.24 -7.63 1.48
N GLN A 49 2.01 -6.94 0.67
CA GLN A 49 3.46 -7.13 0.48
C GLN A 49 4.02 -5.89 -0.25
N GLY A 50 5.32 -5.61 -0.13
CA GLY A 50 6.01 -4.54 -0.85
C GLY A 50 7.34 -4.16 -0.21
N GLU A 51 7.57 -4.53 1.04
CA GLU A 51 8.73 -4.14 1.85
C GLU A 51 10.04 -4.55 1.19
N ARG A 52 10.09 -5.76 0.63
CA ARG A 52 11.28 -6.29 -0.05
C ARG A 52 11.61 -5.53 -1.34
N ASN A 53 10.63 -4.91 -1.96
CA ASN A 53 10.73 -4.13 -3.20
C ASN A 53 11.08 -2.66 -2.95
N SER A 54 11.25 -2.26 -1.67
CA SER A 54 11.57 -0.90 -1.23
C SER A 54 13.02 -0.73 -0.78
N LYS A 55 13.98 -1.49 -1.33
CA LYS A 55 15.39 -1.42 -0.94
C LYS A 55 16.12 -0.21 -1.55
N ASN A 56 15.70 0.21 -2.72
CA ASN A 56 16.22 1.38 -3.44
C ASN A 56 15.13 1.94 -4.35
N VAL A 57 15.33 3.17 -4.81
CA VAL A 57 14.35 3.88 -5.65
C VAL A 57 14.03 3.14 -6.97
N PRO A 58 15.01 2.62 -7.73
CA PRO A 58 14.70 1.86 -8.95
C PRO A 58 13.80 0.64 -8.72
N GLN A 59 14.04 -0.14 -7.65
CA GLN A 59 13.18 -1.28 -7.32
C GLN A 59 11.78 -0.84 -6.88
N ALA A 60 11.69 0.26 -6.15
CA ALA A 60 10.43 0.81 -5.70
C ALA A 60 9.59 1.34 -6.88
N LEU A 61 10.20 1.96 -7.87
CA LEU A 61 9.54 2.39 -9.11
C LEU A 61 9.05 1.19 -9.93
N ASP A 62 9.88 0.16 -10.11
CA ASP A 62 9.51 -1.03 -10.87
C ASP A 62 8.39 -1.84 -10.20
N TYR A 63 8.11 -1.60 -8.93
CA TYR A 63 7.05 -2.32 -8.22
C TYR A 63 5.66 -2.09 -8.79
N GLN A 64 5.39 -0.96 -9.45
CA GLN A 64 4.17 -0.75 -10.22
C GLN A 64 4.02 -1.84 -11.28
N ASN A 65 5.01 -2.02 -12.17
CA ASN A 65 5.00 -3.02 -13.24
C ASN A 65 4.87 -4.45 -12.68
N GLN A 66 5.55 -4.72 -11.55
CA GLN A 66 5.49 -6.03 -10.89
C GLN A 66 4.09 -6.33 -10.36
N LEU A 67 3.41 -5.36 -9.73
CA LEU A 67 2.03 -5.51 -9.26
C LEU A 67 1.05 -5.71 -10.41
N GLU A 68 1.19 -4.93 -11.47
CA GLU A 68 0.35 -5.07 -12.66
C GLU A 68 0.51 -6.47 -13.29
N THR A 69 1.75 -6.93 -13.42
CA THR A 69 2.07 -8.26 -13.92
C THR A 69 1.47 -9.35 -13.02
N LEU A 70 1.64 -9.23 -11.71
CA LEU A 70 1.12 -10.20 -10.73
C LEU A 70 -0.41 -10.28 -10.77
N VAL A 71 -1.09 -9.14 -10.74
CA VAL A 71 -2.56 -9.09 -10.74
C VAL A 71 -3.12 -9.69 -12.03
N ASN A 72 -2.58 -9.31 -13.17
CA ASN A 72 -3.00 -9.83 -14.47
C ASN A 72 -2.73 -11.32 -14.59
N PHE A 73 -1.58 -11.79 -14.10
CA PHE A 73 -1.25 -13.21 -14.08
C PHE A 73 -2.20 -14.02 -13.20
N TYR A 74 -2.50 -13.55 -11.98
CA TYR A 74 -3.43 -14.22 -11.09
C TYR A 74 -4.84 -14.27 -11.67
N ARG A 75 -5.34 -13.18 -12.21
CA ARG A 75 -6.63 -13.13 -12.91
C ARG A 75 -6.71 -14.13 -14.04
N LYS A 76 -5.66 -14.20 -14.88
CA LYS A 76 -5.56 -15.18 -15.97
C LYS A 76 -5.57 -16.61 -15.42
N ALA A 77 -4.76 -16.91 -14.42
CA ALA A 77 -4.65 -18.25 -13.84
C ALA A 77 -6.00 -18.72 -13.25
N TRP A 78 -6.67 -17.89 -12.46
CA TRP A 78 -7.99 -18.21 -11.91
C TRP A 78 -9.06 -18.40 -12.98
N HIS A 79 -9.09 -17.51 -13.98
CA HIS A 79 -10.03 -17.65 -15.09
C HIS A 79 -9.84 -18.96 -15.85
N GLN A 80 -8.60 -19.27 -16.20
CA GLN A 80 -8.28 -20.50 -16.95
C GLN A 80 -8.56 -21.77 -16.15
N ASN A 81 -8.10 -21.84 -14.91
CA ASN A 81 -8.20 -23.05 -14.10
C ASN A 81 -9.61 -23.28 -13.52
N SER A 82 -10.45 -22.25 -13.49
CA SER A 82 -11.88 -22.38 -13.16
C SER A 82 -12.77 -22.67 -14.36
N ASN A 83 -12.20 -23.01 -15.52
CA ASN A 83 -12.94 -23.20 -16.77
C ASN A 83 -13.80 -21.99 -17.16
N GLY A 84 -13.30 -20.78 -16.93
CA GLY A 84 -13.98 -19.54 -17.23
C GLY A 84 -15.03 -19.09 -16.22
N ASN A 85 -15.26 -19.84 -15.13
CA ASN A 85 -16.24 -19.47 -14.10
C ASN A 85 -15.82 -18.24 -13.28
N MET A 86 -14.51 -17.98 -13.14
CA MET A 86 -14.02 -16.76 -12.51
C MET A 86 -13.93 -15.62 -13.53
N PRO A 87 -14.44 -14.41 -13.21
CA PRO A 87 -14.27 -13.23 -14.06
C PRO A 87 -12.79 -12.93 -14.32
N LYS A 88 -12.48 -12.35 -15.49
CA LYS A 88 -11.11 -11.94 -15.84
C LYS A 88 -10.62 -10.74 -15.04
N ASP A 89 -11.52 -10.02 -14.41
CA ASP A 89 -11.29 -8.77 -13.69
C ASP A 89 -11.83 -8.83 -12.25
N PHE A 90 -11.80 -9.99 -11.62
CA PHE A 90 -12.25 -10.10 -10.24
C PHE A 90 -11.51 -9.11 -9.32
N PRO A 91 -12.15 -8.64 -8.23
CA PRO A 91 -11.59 -7.60 -7.36
C PRO A 91 -10.22 -7.98 -6.76
N VAL A 92 -9.28 -7.04 -6.80
CA VAL A 92 -8.01 -7.14 -6.07
C VAL A 92 -7.85 -5.91 -5.19
N GLN A 93 -7.48 -6.12 -3.94
CA GLN A 93 -7.22 -5.05 -2.99
C GLN A 93 -5.76 -5.09 -2.57
N ILE A 94 -5.06 -3.97 -2.71
CA ILE A 94 -3.65 -3.82 -2.34
C ILE A 94 -3.58 -3.09 -1.01
N THR A 95 -2.79 -3.57 -0.07
CA THR A 95 -2.46 -2.85 1.16
C THR A 95 -1.24 -1.97 0.90
N GLN A 96 -1.40 -0.66 1.03
CA GLN A 96 -0.27 0.27 0.98
C GLN A 96 0.73 -0.04 2.11
N LEU A 97 2.02 0.20 1.90
CA LEU A 97 3.01 0.06 2.96
C LEU A 97 2.73 1.05 4.11
N PRO A 98 2.70 0.59 5.36
CA PRO A 98 2.54 1.45 6.53
C PRO A 98 3.77 2.36 6.71
N SER A 99 3.67 3.36 7.57
CA SER A 99 4.85 4.11 8.00
C SER A 99 5.83 3.18 8.75
N TRP A 100 7.11 3.44 8.60
CA TRP A 100 8.20 2.71 9.25
C TRP A 100 9.34 3.68 9.57
N HIS A 101 10.07 3.44 10.64
CA HIS A 101 11.03 4.36 11.25
C HIS A 101 10.40 5.56 11.97
N ALA A 102 11.25 6.37 12.58
CA ALA A 102 10.83 7.60 13.26
C ALA A 102 10.17 8.57 12.28
N PRO A 103 9.28 9.45 12.76
CA PRO A 103 8.74 10.53 11.97
C PRO A 103 9.86 11.37 11.35
N GLN A 104 9.61 11.89 10.17
CA GLN A 104 10.50 12.79 9.47
C GLN A 104 10.79 14.03 10.31
N SER A 105 12.08 14.37 10.49
CA SER A 105 12.54 15.48 11.32
C SER A 105 12.74 16.78 10.54
N ALA A 106 12.87 16.69 9.22
CA ALA A 106 13.05 17.85 8.33
C ALA A 106 12.11 17.73 7.13
N PRO A 107 11.64 18.85 6.57
CA PRO A 107 10.83 18.82 5.36
C PRO A 107 11.66 18.33 4.17
N SER A 108 11.05 17.57 3.27
CA SER A 108 11.71 17.07 2.05
C SER A 108 10.70 16.71 0.98
N GLU A 109 11.17 16.60 -0.25
CA GLU A 109 10.37 16.12 -1.38
C GLU A 109 9.98 14.64 -1.25
N GLY A 110 10.80 13.86 -0.55
CA GLY A 110 10.51 12.43 -0.29
C GLY A 110 10.82 11.48 -1.44
N ILE A 111 11.17 11.97 -2.63
CA ILE A 111 11.46 11.14 -3.82
C ILE A 111 12.72 10.28 -3.68
N GLU A 112 13.58 10.58 -2.73
CA GLU A 112 14.78 9.79 -2.44
C GLU A 112 14.47 8.59 -1.52
N SER A 113 13.29 8.55 -0.92
CA SER A 113 12.87 7.46 -0.04
C SER A 113 12.25 6.33 -0.84
N PRO A 114 12.88 5.16 -0.94
CA PRO A 114 12.30 4.02 -1.63
C PRO A 114 10.94 3.59 -1.06
N TRP A 115 10.73 3.83 0.23
CA TRP A 115 9.48 3.53 0.92
C TRP A 115 8.32 4.41 0.46
N VAL A 116 8.58 5.70 0.30
CA VAL A 116 7.61 6.67 -0.22
C VAL A 116 7.32 6.39 -1.70
N VAL A 117 8.36 6.16 -2.50
CA VAL A 117 8.24 5.84 -3.93
C VAL A 117 7.45 4.54 -4.13
N ASN A 118 7.67 3.52 -3.32
CA ASN A 118 6.91 2.27 -3.40
C ASN A 118 5.41 2.48 -3.12
N ARG A 119 5.06 3.30 -2.11
CA ARG A 119 3.65 3.66 -1.86
C ARG A 119 2.99 4.34 -3.06
N GLU A 120 3.72 5.20 -3.76
CA GLU A 120 3.23 5.84 -4.97
C GLU A 120 3.08 4.82 -6.12
N SER A 121 4.03 3.91 -6.30
CA SER A 121 3.96 2.82 -7.28
C SER A 121 2.73 1.93 -7.05
N MET A 122 2.40 1.63 -5.78
CA MET A 122 1.17 0.91 -5.43
C MET A 122 -0.08 1.69 -5.84
N ARG A 123 -0.11 3.01 -5.58
CA ARG A 123 -1.24 3.88 -5.97
C ARG A 123 -1.42 3.91 -7.49
N LEU A 124 -0.33 4.05 -8.23
CA LEU A 124 -0.35 4.07 -9.69
C LEU A 124 -0.85 2.73 -10.25
N ALA A 125 -0.35 1.59 -9.76
CA ALA A 125 -0.83 0.28 -10.17
C ALA A 125 -2.35 0.13 -9.96
N THR A 126 -2.92 0.63 -8.85
CA THR A 126 -4.37 0.57 -8.62
C THR A 126 -5.17 1.48 -9.55
N LYS A 127 -4.55 2.57 -10.03
CA LYS A 127 -5.18 3.47 -11.01
C LYS A 127 -5.27 2.83 -12.39
N ASP A 128 -4.23 2.11 -12.78
CA ASP A 128 -4.08 1.57 -14.13
C ASP A 128 -4.75 0.19 -14.31
N LEU A 129 -4.98 -0.53 -13.21
CA LEU A 129 -5.64 -1.84 -13.22
C LEU A 129 -7.15 -1.73 -12.95
N PRO A 130 -8.01 -2.28 -13.82
CA PRO A 130 -9.44 -2.32 -13.57
C PRO A 130 -9.76 -3.11 -12.28
N ASN A 131 -10.83 -2.73 -11.59
CA ASN A 131 -11.34 -3.40 -10.40
C ASN A 131 -10.25 -3.71 -9.34
N THR A 132 -9.31 -2.77 -9.18
CA THR A 132 -8.20 -2.85 -8.24
C THR A 132 -8.26 -1.65 -7.31
N HIS A 133 -8.15 -1.90 -5.99
CA HIS A 133 -8.39 -0.90 -4.96
C HIS A 133 -7.26 -0.91 -3.94
N MET A 134 -7.06 0.18 -3.20
CA MET A 134 -5.99 0.29 -2.21
C MET A 134 -6.52 0.64 -0.81
N ALA A 135 -6.18 -0.18 0.16
CA ALA A 135 -6.30 0.20 1.56
C ALA A 135 -5.05 0.98 2.00
N VAL A 136 -5.22 2.27 2.24
CA VAL A 136 -4.15 3.12 2.79
C VAL A 136 -3.83 2.66 4.20
N SER A 137 -2.56 2.59 4.57
CA SER A 137 -2.11 2.13 5.88
C SER A 137 -0.98 2.97 6.49
N ILE A 138 -0.74 4.14 5.94
CA ILE A 138 0.35 5.04 6.37
C ILE A 138 0.29 5.38 7.88
N ASP A 139 -0.88 5.46 8.46
CA ASP A 139 -1.15 5.78 9.85
C ASP A 139 -1.10 4.57 10.80
N THR A 140 -0.88 3.37 10.27
CA THR A 140 -0.90 2.11 11.06
C THR A 140 0.48 1.54 11.31
N GLY A 141 1.52 2.29 10.97
CA GLY A 141 2.90 1.87 11.09
C GLY A 141 3.44 1.87 12.52
N ASP A 142 4.68 1.45 12.64
CA ASP A 142 5.42 1.40 13.89
C ASP A 142 6.87 1.84 13.62
N ALA A 143 7.41 2.69 14.51
CA ALA A 143 8.75 3.25 14.33
C ALA A 143 9.87 2.19 14.42
N ILE A 144 9.63 1.09 15.11
CA ILE A 144 10.63 0.07 15.41
C ILE A 144 10.32 -1.23 14.64
N ALA A 145 9.04 -1.62 14.57
CA ALA A 145 8.63 -2.87 13.97
C ALA A 145 8.25 -2.71 12.49
N LEU A 146 8.97 -3.37 11.60
CA LEU A 146 8.62 -3.47 10.18
C LEU A 146 7.22 -4.05 9.96
N HIS A 147 6.79 -4.95 10.85
CA HIS A 147 5.49 -5.60 10.81
C HIS A 147 4.61 -5.10 11.98
N PRO A 148 3.83 -4.02 11.80
CA PRO A 148 2.98 -3.49 12.86
C PRO A 148 2.01 -4.56 13.37
N LYS A 149 1.87 -4.67 14.69
CA LYS A 149 1.04 -5.72 15.32
C LYS A 149 -0.46 -5.47 15.15
N ASN A 150 -0.87 -4.20 15.15
CA ASN A 150 -2.28 -3.84 15.03
C ASN A 150 -2.74 -3.89 13.57
N LYS A 151 -3.33 -4.99 13.15
CA LYS A 151 -3.87 -5.18 11.81
C LYS A 151 -5.36 -4.85 11.67
N LYS A 152 -6.03 -4.55 12.80
CA LYS A 152 -7.48 -4.27 12.80
C LYS A 152 -7.89 -3.09 11.89
N PRO A 153 -7.21 -1.92 11.92
CA PRO A 153 -7.58 -0.82 11.02
C PRO A 153 -7.47 -1.21 9.55
N ILE A 154 -6.43 -1.95 9.17
CA ILE A 154 -6.21 -2.42 7.80
C ILE A 154 -7.34 -3.36 7.38
N GLY A 155 -7.69 -4.34 8.23
CA GLY A 155 -8.80 -5.26 7.97
C GLY A 155 -10.14 -4.54 7.81
N ILE A 156 -10.42 -3.52 8.62
CA ILE A 156 -11.63 -2.70 8.50
C ILE A 156 -11.64 -1.96 7.15
N ARG A 157 -10.53 -1.36 6.72
CA ARG A 157 -10.43 -0.66 5.43
C ARG A 157 -10.68 -1.61 4.27
N HIS A 158 -10.09 -2.79 4.27
CA HIS A 158 -10.36 -3.80 3.25
C HIS A 158 -11.82 -4.25 3.25
N ALA A 159 -12.44 -4.43 4.41
CA ALA A 159 -13.85 -4.79 4.52
C ALA A 159 -14.76 -3.70 3.92
N ILE A 160 -14.50 -2.42 4.20
CA ILE A 160 -15.26 -1.30 3.65
C ILE A 160 -15.11 -1.23 2.13
N ILE A 161 -13.88 -1.40 1.61
CA ILE A 161 -13.61 -1.45 0.17
C ILE A 161 -14.39 -2.60 -0.48
N ALA A 162 -14.38 -3.79 0.13
CA ALA A 162 -15.11 -4.95 -0.38
C ALA A 162 -16.63 -4.71 -0.34
N LEU A 163 -17.17 -4.16 0.75
CA LEU A 163 -18.58 -3.83 0.87
C LEU A 163 -19.06 -2.89 -0.23
N LYS A 164 -18.25 -1.90 -0.60
CA LYS A 164 -18.56 -1.00 -1.72
C LYS A 164 -18.40 -1.68 -3.07
N ASN A 165 -17.21 -2.14 -3.38
CA ASN A 165 -16.82 -2.45 -4.76
C ASN A 165 -17.13 -3.90 -5.16
N THR A 166 -17.18 -4.84 -4.20
CA THR A 166 -17.47 -6.24 -4.46
C THR A 166 -18.93 -6.59 -4.18
N TYR A 167 -19.50 -6.00 -3.14
CA TYR A 167 -20.84 -6.36 -2.67
C TYR A 167 -21.91 -5.28 -2.90
N GLY A 168 -21.55 -4.06 -3.31
CA GLY A 168 -22.48 -2.97 -3.57
C GLY A 168 -23.30 -2.53 -2.34
N LYS A 169 -22.77 -2.72 -1.12
CA LYS A 169 -23.51 -2.52 0.13
C LYS A 169 -23.23 -1.21 0.85
N CYS A 170 -22.28 -0.40 0.39
CA CYS A 170 -22.04 0.94 0.94
C CYS A 170 -21.56 1.92 -0.12
N SER A 171 -21.73 3.21 0.16
CA SER A 171 -21.35 4.29 -0.76
C SER A 171 -19.90 4.72 -0.64
N VAL A 172 -19.30 4.51 0.53
CA VAL A 172 -17.89 4.85 0.82
C VAL A 172 -17.05 3.58 0.78
N GLY A 173 -15.90 3.63 0.17
CA GLY A 173 -14.97 2.50 0.08
C GLY A 173 -13.56 2.91 0.49
N GLU A 174 -12.89 3.64 -0.36
CA GLU A 174 -11.57 4.18 -0.09
C GLU A 174 -11.68 5.53 0.62
N GLY A 175 -10.60 6.00 1.23
CA GLY A 175 -10.51 7.33 1.79
C GLY A 175 -10.30 8.41 0.71
N PRO A 176 -10.06 9.66 1.13
CA PRO A 176 -9.82 10.78 0.22
C PRO A 176 -8.69 10.48 -0.76
N ARG A 177 -8.91 10.78 -2.04
CA ARG A 177 -7.92 10.62 -3.11
C ARG A 177 -7.64 11.98 -3.73
N TYR A 178 -6.36 12.31 -3.86
CA TYR A 178 -5.93 13.48 -4.61
C TYR A 178 -6.39 13.41 -6.08
N ILE A 179 -6.95 14.50 -6.58
CA ILE A 179 -7.39 14.63 -7.97
C ILE A 179 -6.70 15.80 -8.70
N ALA A 180 -6.54 16.93 -8.04
CA ALA A 180 -5.95 18.12 -8.65
C ALA A 180 -5.39 19.07 -7.58
N HIS A 181 -4.59 20.03 -8.00
CA HIS A 181 -4.22 21.18 -7.19
C HIS A 181 -4.13 22.45 -8.04
N LYS A 182 -4.25 23.59 -7.37
CA LYS A 182 -4.04 24.92 -7.94
C LYS A 182 -3.07 25.66 -7.06
N ILE A 183 -2.27 26.54 -7.67
CA ILE A 183 -1.39 27.47 -6.96
C ILE A 183 -1.99 28.86 -7.12
N GLU A 184 -2.40 29.46 -6.03
CA GLU A 184 -3.01 30.77 -5.99
C GLU A 184 -2.46 31.59 -4.82
N LYS A 185 -1.96 32.80 -5.09
CA LYS A 185 -1.51 33.77 -4.07
C LYS A 185 -0.51 33.20 -3.05
N GLY A 186 0.38 32.32 -3.46
CA GLY A 186 1.38 31.69 -2.58
C GLY A 186 0.84 30.49 -1.78
N GLU A 187 -0.39 30.06 -2.01
CA GLU A 187 -1.00 28.87 -1.42
C GLU A 187 -1.17 27.77 -2.45
N ILE A 188 -1.18 26.52 -2.01
CA ILE A 188 -1.54 25.35 -2.82
C ILE A 188 -2.89 24.83 -2.34
N LEU A 189 -3.87 24.85 -3.23
CA LEU A 189 -5.22 24.32 -3.00
C LEU A 189 -5.28 22.90 -3.54
N ILE A 190 -5.44 21.91 -2.68
CA ILE A 190 -5.43 20.48 -3.04
C ILE A 190 -6.85 19.95 -2.99
N GLU A 191 -7.34 19.42 -4.11
CA GLU A 191 -8.69 18.87 -4.27
C GLU A 191 -8.67 17.35 -4.13
N PHE A 192 -9.72 16.81 -3.49
CA PHE A 192 -9.89 15.39 -3.25
C PHE A 192 -11.27 14.89 -3.71
N ASP A 193 -11.32 13.63 -4.17
CA ASP A 193 -12.54 12.85 -4.30
C ASP A 193 -12.64 11.79 -3.19
N SER A 194 -13.69 10.96 -3.23
CA SER A 194 -13.94 9.88 -2.25
C SER A 194 -13.96 10.34 -0.79
N ILE A 195 -14.42 11.56 -0.56
CA ILE A 195 -14.41 12.24 0.73
C ILE A 195 -15.59 11.86 1.64
N GLY A 196 -16.53 11.05 1.17
CA GLY A 196 -17.71 10.66 1.95
C GLY A 196 -18.54 11.87 2.40
N SER A 197 -18.65 12.09 3.71
CA SER A 197 -19.35 13.24 4.30
C SER A 197 -18.49 14.52 4.40
N GLY A 198 -17.29 14.51 3.89
CA GLY A 198 -16.34 15.61 3.90
C GLY A 198 -14.98 15.22 4.47
N LEU A 199 -13.99 16.09 4.28
CA LEU A 199 -12.66 15.93 4.86
C LEU A 199 -12.71 16.24 6.36
N GLN A 200 -12.03 15.41 7.14
CA GLN A 200 -11.84 15.63 8.57
C GLN A 200 -10.41 15.26 8.97
N PRO A 201 -9.77 16.00 9.88
CA PRO A 201 -8.48 15.59 10.43
C PRO A 201 -8.66 14.30 11.23
N ALA A 202 -7.69 13.40 11.15
CA ALA A 202 -7.72 12.14 11.88
C ALA A 202 -7.62 12.32 13.41
N ARG A 203 -7.16 13.49 13.86
CA ARG A 203 -7.05 13.90 15.28
C ARG A 203 -7.62 15.31 15.44
N LEU A 204 -7.97 15.68 16.66
CA LEU A 204 -8.44 17.03 16.99
C LEU A 204 -7.33 18.12 16.96
N GLU A 205 -6.16 17.78 16.45
CA GLU A 205 -5.01 18.66 16.30
C GLU A 205 -5.00 19.31 14.91
N PRO A 206 -4.24 20.40 14.71
CA PRO A 206 -4.05 20.98 13.40
C PRO A 206 -3.57 19.94 12.39
N LEU A 207 -4.05 20.04 11.17
CA LEU A 207 -3.63 19.16 10.09
C LEU A 207 -2.12 19.36 9.84
N SER A 208 -1.34 18.28 9.86
CA SER A 208 0.12 18.33 9.79
C SER A 208 0.68 17.32 8.78
N GLY A 209 1.99 17.36 8.55
CA GLY A 209 2.67 16.44 7.65
C GLY A 209 2.75 16.94 6.21
N PHE A 210 2.57 18.21 5.97
CA PHE A 210 2.77 18.86 4.69
C PHE A 210 4.11 19.59 4.65
N ALA A 211 4.77 19.50 3.52
CA ALA A 211 5.93 20.32 3.18
C ALA A 211 5.69 20.98 1.83
N ILE A 212 6.18 22.20 1.68
CA ILE A 212 6.04 23.02 0.48
C ILE A 212 7.40 23.58 0.09
N ALA A 213 7.62 23.81 -1.21
CA ALA A 213 8.80 24.47 -1.72
C ALA A 213 8.42 25.43 -2.86
N GLY A 214 9.18 26.49 -3.00
CA GLY A 214 9.15 27.37 -4.17
C GLY A 214 9.92 26.77 -5.35
N SER A 215 10.19 27.62 -6.35
CA SER A 215 10.99 27.25 -7.53
C SER A 215 12.46 26.94 -7.20
N ASP A 216 12.95 27.39 -6.05
CA ASP A 216 14.28 27.12 -5.52
C ASP A 216 14.43 25.72 -4.91
N ARG A 217 13.31 24.96 -4.76
CA ARG A 217 13.24 23.65 -4.13
C ARG A 217 13.75 23.61 -2.69
N GLN A 218 13.71 24.73 -1.98
CA GLN A 218 13.91 24.76 -0.52
C GLN A 218 12.61 24.32 0.14
N TRP A 219 12.66 23.19 0.85
CA TRP A 219 11.46 22.62 1.47
C TRP A 219 11.26 23.18 2.87
N HIS A 220 10.04 23.63 3.16
CA HIS A 220 9.61 24.16 4.44
C HIS A 220 8.42 23.36 4.95
N TRP A 221 8.28 23.21 6.27
CA TRP A 221 7.04 22.69 6.85
C TRP A 221 5.91 23.66 6.56
N ALA A 222 4.80 23.14 6.11
CA ALA A 222 3.66 23.95 5.73
C ALA A 222 2.51 23.81 6.73
N GLU A 223 1.79 24.91 6.92
CA GLU A 223 0.48 24.91 7.54
C GLU A 223 -0.54 24.34 6.56
N ALA A 224 -1.50 23.59 7.07
CA ALA A 224 -2.56 23.01 6.26
C ALA A 224 -3.93 23.19 6.91
N LYS A 225 -4.92 23.59 6.12
CA LYS A 225 -6.29 23.84 6.59
C LYS A 225 -7.30 23.19 5.66
N ILE A 226 -8.27 22.48 6.23
CA ILE A 226 -9.41 21.94 5.49
C ILE A 226 -10.44 23.05 5.28
N THR A 227 -10.84 23.25 4.03
CA THR A 227 -11.91 24.16 3.64
C THR A 227 -12.83 23.44 2.66
N GLY A 228 -13.99 22.95 3.17
CA GLY A 228 -14.89 22.11 2.38
C GLY A 228 -14.19 20.81 1.94
N ASN A 229 -14.06 20.63 0.64
CA ASN A 229 -13.45 19.43 0.02
C ASN A 229 -11.99 19.66 -0.40
N THR A 230 -11.38 20.73 0.07
CA THR A 230 -10.04 21.17 -0.32
C THR A 230 -9.17 21.27 0.91
N VAL A 231 -7.88 20.94 0.77
CA VAL A 231 -6.86 21.28 1.73
C VAL A 231 -6.04 22.44 1.17
N ILE A 232 -5.97 23.54 1.92
CA ILE A 232 -5.14 24.70 1.60
C ILE A 232 -3.83 24.54 2.36
N VAL A 233 -2.72 24.62 1.63
CA VAL A 233 -1.36 24.45 2.17
C VAL A 233 -0.55 25.72 1.89
N SER A 234 0.07 26.28 2.91
CA SER A 234 0.89 27.49 2.82
C SER A 234 2.10 27.44 3.75
N SER A 235 3.10 28.25 3.48
CA SER A 235 4.22 28.56 4.39
C SER A 235 4.41 30.06 4.46
N ALA A 236 4.89 30.54 5.61
CA ALA A 236 5.29 31.94 5.77
C ALA A 236 6.71 32.22 5.25
N ASP A 237 7.48 31.18 4.95
CA ASP A 237 8.88 31.21 4.48
C ASP A 237 8.93 31.19 2.94
#